data_0bbaf9870746af796bffe8dad13d72b3
#
_entry.id   0bbaf9870746af796bffe8dad13d72b3
#
_cell.length_a   1.000
_cell.length_b   1.000
_cell.length_c   1.000
_cell.angle_alpha   90.00
_cell.angle_beta   90.00
_cell.angle_gamma   90.00
#
_symmetry.space_group_name_H-M   'P 1'
#
loop_
_entity.id
_entity.type
_entity.pdbx_description
1 polymer ?
#
loop_
_entity_poly.entity_id
_entity_poly.type
_entity_poly.pdbx_seq_one_letter_code
_entity_poly.pdbx_strand_id
1 'polypeptide(L)'
;MTQRQLRPVNIQTPALVRTCQSTFWNLRFQRNYKKDLKTSLEYFENPLNVTEIRQYLKSKDILFYDGYCCLHTATLFKQRSEGSDSTERDKFSLFIDKTTGQFLCKETLVEGTWEDFQDCIEVMQKEGRSFLSPNVLVGFPDTEEEQEEKEMDRREMQQIWSNSIVLSDLPEDDANLIKIMFGIGKISNGTLKKFGVRFFKPTKSLVFPWLCNRNNSIKGLKLLSADCHGDDVVYSEATFPKPNAYHNLFGLSLVGPKDNEVVLTGQEIDAMAVSQATGLPSVALPKGVSCLPPVLLPYLEQFRKITLWLGGDLRCWEASKIFARKLGLKRCSLIRPGDSQPCPSIALAKGIVLGKILKASIPAAHKSIISFRQLREDVFGELTNKDQVSGIKWTRFPELNKILKGHRKGELTVFTGPTGSGKTTFISEYALDLCMQGVNTLWGSFEINNVRLAKIILTQFSQQRLEESMDHFDEWADKFEELPLYFMTFHGQQNIK
;
A
#
# COMPACT_ATOMS: atom_id res chain seq x y z
N MET A 1 27.05 30.36 -46.74
CA MET A 1 27.35 30.35 -45.29
C MET A 1 26.42 31.32 -44.61
N THR A 2 25.27 30.88 -44.14
CA THR A 2 24.24 31.69 -43.49
C THR A 2 23.90 31.08 -42.15
N GLN A 3 24.38 31.74 -41.12
CA GLN A 3 24.01 31.45 -39.70
C GLN A 3 22.51 31.71 -39.50
N ARG A 4 21.74 30.70 -39.24
CA ARG A 4 20.37 30.84 -38.69
C ARG A 4 20.46 31.11 -37.21
N GLN A 5 20.19 32.35 -36.81
CA GLN A 5 19.93 32.75 -35.43
C GLN A 5 18.62 32.12 -34.98
N LEU A 6 18.67 31.33 -33.90
CA LEU A 6 17.51 30.86 -33.16
C LEU A 6 16.93 32.04 -32.35
N ARG A 7 15.71 32.43 -32.67
CA ARG A 7 14.97 33.45 -31.89
C ARG A 7 14.60 32.88 -30.52
N PRO A 8 14.70 33.68 -29.44
CA PRO A 8 14.21 33.27 -28.15
C PRO A 8 12.68 33.14 -28.16
N VAL A 9 12.16 32.04 -27.66
CA VAL A 9 10.73 31.82 -27.47
C VAL A 9 10.31 32.67 -26.27
N ASN A 10 9.52 33.72 -26.53
CA ASN A 10 8.94 34.59 -25.54
C ASN A 10 7.82 33.84 -24.83
N ILE A 11 8.07 33.32 -23.62
CA ILE A 11 7.06 32.74 -22.75
C ILE A 11 6.50 33.89 -21.91
N GLN A 12 5.33 34.38 -22.31
CA GLN A 12 4.56 35.32 -21.50
C GLN A 12 4.10 34.60 -20.21
N THR A 13 4.48 35.15 -19.08
CA THR A 13 4.05 34.70 -17.76
C THR A 13 2.58 35.09 -17.54
N PRO A 14 1.68 34.14 -17.25
CA PRO A 14 0.31 34.48 -16.82
C PRO A 14 0.32 35.10 -15.44
N ALA A 15 -0.42 36.18 -15.25
CA ALA A 15 -0.49 37.02 -14.04
C ALA A 15 -1.17 36.33 -12.81
N LEU A 16 -1.53 35.05 -12.89
CA LEU A 16 -2.36 34.34 -11.88
C LEU A 16 -1.61 33.44 -10.90
N VAL A 17 -0.28 33.51 -10.86
CA VAL A 17 0.55 32.61 -10.01
C VAL A 17 0.43 32.91 -8.50
N ARG A 18 -0.25 33.98 -8.08
CA ARG A 18 -0.23 34.45 -6.67
C ARG A 18 -1.27 33.85 -5.72
N THR A 19 -2.31 33.17 -6.18
CA THR A 19 -3.45 32.75 -5.33
C THR A 19 -3.66 31.24 -5.18
N CYS A 20 -2.89 30.39 -5.85
CA CYS A 20 -3.19 28.94 -5.92
C CYS A 20 -2.35 28.00 -5.04
N GLN A 21 -1.41 28.48 -4.23
CA GLN A 21 -0.49 27.56 -3.53
C GLN A 21 -1.10 26.72 -2.40
N SER A 22 -2.24 27.11 -1.81
CA SER A 22 -2.84 26.36 -0.69
C SER A 22 -3.95 25.38 -1.10
N THR A 23 -4.60 25.63 -2.23
CA THR A 23 -5.69 24.78 -2.76
C THR A 23 -5.16 23.64 -3.65
N PHE A 24 -3.97 23.80 -4.20
CA PHE A 24 -3.38 22.91 -5.20
C PHE A 24 -3.09 21.49 -4.71
N TRP A 25 -2.67 21.33 -3.45
CA TRP A 25 -2.27 20.03 -2.92
C TRP A 25 -3.44 19.17 -2.46
N ASN A 26 -4.55 19.76 -2.07
CA ASN A 26 -5.75 19.03 -1.62
C ASN A 26 -6.60 18.47 -2.78
N LEU A 27 -6.60 19.10 -3.95
CA LEU A 27 -7.38 18.66 -5.11
C LEU A 27 -6.72 17.53 -5.90
N ARG A 28 -5.37 17.39 -5.81
CA ARG A 28 -4.60 16.44 -6.60
C ARG A 28 -4.89 14.97 -6.28
N PHE A 29 -5.31 14.66 -5.06
CA PHE A 29 -5.48 13.29 -4.58
C PHE A 29 -6.90 12.75 -4.57
N GLN A 30 -7.91 13.56 -4.86
CA GLN A 30 -9.30 13.12 -4.71
C GLN A 30 -9.87 12.30 -5.88
N ARG A 31 -9.34 12.36 -7.09
CA ARG A 31 -10.01 11.78 -8.28
C ARG A 31 -9.64 10.35 -8.66
N ASN A 32 -8.44 9.86 -8.41
CA ASN A 32 -8.00 8.55 -8.92
C ASN A 32 -7.91 7.42 -7.88
N TYR A 33 -8.06 7.67 -6.60
CA TYR A 33 -7.75 6.71 -5.52
C TYR A 33 -8.92 5.88 -4.99
N LYS A 34 -10.15 6.07 -5.45
CA LYS A 34 -11.29 5.25 -4.99
C LYS A 34 -11.18 3.78 -5.40
N LYS A 35 -10.43 3.46 -6.45
CA LYS A 35 -10.24 2.08 -6.95
C LYS A 35 -9.11 1.33 -6.22
N ASP A 36 -8.04 2.02 -5.80
CA ASP A 36 -6.83 1.35 -5.31
C ASP A 36 -6.86 1.00 -3.81
N LEU A 37 -7.73 1.63 -3.01
CA LEU A 37 -7.87 1.27 -1.58
C LEU A 37 -8.52 -0.11 -1.37
N LYS A 38 -9.33 -0.58 -2.31
CA LYS A 38 -9.86 -1.96 -2.26
C LYS A 38 -8.75 -2.98 -2.46
N THR A 39 -7.82 -2.74 -3.38
CA THR A 39 -6.69 -3.63 -3.68
C THR A 39 -5.68 -3.73 -2.53
N SER A 40 -5.48 -2.67 -1.74
CA SER A 40 -4.54 -2.72 -0.60
C SER A 40 -5.11 -3.46 0.62
N LEU A 41 -6.43 -3.58 0.72
CA LEU A 41 -7.11 -4.39 1.75
C LEU A 41 -7.18 -5.87 1.34
N GLU A 42 -7.21 -6.20 0.05
CA GLU A 42 -7.21 -7.58 -0.48
C GLU A 42 -5.91 -8.34 -0.16
N TYR A 43 -4.79 -7.64 0.09
CA TYR A 43 -3.53 -8.25 0.55
C TYR A 43 -3.60 -8.89 1.95
N PHE A 44 -4.72 -8.76 2.67
CA PHE A 44 -4.93 -9.35 4.00
C PHE A 44 -5.89 -10.54 4.00
N GLU A 45 -6.33 -11.04 2.83
CA GLU A 45 -7.39 -12.05 2.76
C GLU A 45 -7.01 -13.42 3.32
N ASN A 46 -5.72 -13.77 3.46
CA ASN A 46 -5.29 -14.96 4.19
C ASN A 46 -3.97 -14.71 4.93
N PRO A 47 -3.97 -14.09 6.10
CA PRO A 47 -2.75 -13.93 6.88
C PRO A 47 -2.28 -15.30 7.35
N LEU A 48 -1.11 -15.71 6.86
CA LEU A 48 -0.41 -16.87 7.39
C LEU A 48 -0.08 -16.62 8.87
N ASN A 49 -0.26 -17.64 9.69
CA ASN A 49 0.17 -17.55 11.08
C ASN A 49 1.69 -17.68 11.15
N VAL A 50 2.37 -16.66 11.67
CA VAL A 50 3.83 -16.68 11.83
C VAL A 50 4.33 -17.93 12.59
N THR A 51 3.48 -18.52 13.45
CA THR A 51 3.79 -19.76 14.17
C THR A 51 3.90 -20.94 13.22
N GLU A 52 3.07 -21.01 12.19
CA GLU A 52 3.10 -22.04 11.15
C GLU A 52 4.38 -21.94 10.33
N ILE A 53 4.75 -20.71 9.92
CA ILE A 53 6.01 -20.46 9.20
C ILE A 53 7.21 -20.93 10.05
N ARG A 54 7.24 -20.57 11.34
CA ARG A 54 8.32 -20.99 12.26
C ARG A 54 8.37 -22.51 12.48
N GLN A 55 7.21 -23.15 12.60
CA GLN A 55 7.12 -24.60 12.74
C GLN A 55 7.62 -25.31 11.49
N TYR A 56 7.25 -24.82 10.31
CA TYR A 56 7.74 -25.35 9.04
C TYR A 56 9.26 -25.23 8.93
N LEU A 57 9.83 -24.05 9.18
CA LEU A 57 11.28 -23.82 9.12
C LEU A 57 12.03 -24.76 10.09
N LYS A 58 11.51 -24.95 11.31
CA LYS A 58 12.06 -25.90 12.29
C LYS A 58 11.95 -27.35 11.82
N SER A 59 10.83 -27.74 11.21
CA SER A 59 10.63 -29.11 10.71
C SER A 59 11.56 -29.47 9.56
N LYS A 60 12.06 -28.47 8.84
CA LYS A 60 13.00 -28.60 7.73
C LYS A 60 14.46 -28.33 8.13
N ASP A 61 14.72 -28.17 9.44
CA ASP A 61 16.04 -27.83 10.01
C ASP A 61 16.69 -26.58 9.41
N ILE A 62 15.85 -25.58 9.06
CA ILE A 62 16.30 -24.31 8.51
C ILE A 62 16.54 -23.32 9.65
N LEU A 63 17.78 -22.86 9.79
CA LEU A 63 18.13 -21.83 10.76
C LEU A 63 17.52 -20.49 10.35
N PHE A 64 16.86 -19.84 11.30
CA PHE A 64 16.30 -18.50 11.12
C PHE A 64 16.43 -17.65 12.37
N TYR A 65 16.37 -16.36 12.21
CA TYR A 65 16.18 -15.43 13.31
C TYR A 65 15.02 -14.48 13.05
N ASP A 66 14.42 -13.99 14.14
CA ASP A 66 13.29 -13.08 14.11
C ASP A 66 13.75 -11.64 13.93
N GLY A 67 13.46 -11.04 12.76
CA GLY A 67 13.55 -9.61 12.55
C GLY A 67 12.27 -8.88 13.02
N TYR A 68 12.09 -7.65 12.64
CA TYR A 68 10.91 -6.86 13.01
C TYR A 68 9.65 -7.29 12.25
N CYS A 69 9.70 -7.29 10.93
CA CYS A 69 8.58 -7.68 10.05
C CYS A 69 8.86 -8.95 9.23
N CYS A 70 10.10 -9.40 9.15
CA CYS A 70 10.51 -10.60 8.45
C CYS A 70 11.17 -11.62 9.36
N LEU A 71 11.12 -12.89 8.95
CA LEU A 71 12.05 -13.93 9.39
C LEU A 71 13.23 -13.94 8.42
N HIS A 72 14.42 -14.10 8.93
CA HIS A 72 15.64 -14.10 8.12
C HIS A 72 16.25 -15.49 8.11
N THR A 73 16.50 -16.02 6.92
CA THR A 73 17.13 -17.33 6.72
C THR A 73 18.35 -17.23 5.80
N ALA A 74 19.15 -18.27 5.75
CA ALA A 74 20.20 -18.36 4.74
C ALA A 74 19.59 -18.37 3.34
N THR A 75 20.33 -17.83 2.35
CA THR A 75 19.87 -17.89 0.97
C THR A 75 19.75 -19.32 0.48
N LEU A 76 18.71 -19.60 -0.30
CA LEU A 76 18.52 -20.88 -1.00
C LEU A 76 19.16 -20.85 -2.40
N PHE A 77 19.55 -19.68 -2.89
CA PHE A 77 19.97 -19.46 -4.26
C PHE A 77 21.46 -19.20 -4.35
N LYS A 78 22.12 -19.85 -5.31
CA LYS A 78 23.56 -19.71 -5.51
C LYS A 78 23.91 -18.33 -6.06
N GLN A 79 24.88 -17.65 -5.42
CA GLN A 79 25.42 -16.40 -5.95
C GLN A 79 26.21 -16.62 -7.24
N ARG A 80 26.12 -15.68 -8.17
CA ARG A 80 26.92 -15.66 -9.42
C ARG A 80 28.35 -15.15 -9.27
N SER A 81 28.80 -14.71 -8.09
CA SER A 81 30.13 -14.13 -7.87
C SER A 81 30.89 -14.86 -6.77
N GLU A 82 31.88 -15.63 -7.16
CA GLU A 82 32.99 -16.04 -6.29
C GLU A 82 33.84 -14.79 -6.00
N GLY A 83 34.00 -14.42 -4.73
CA GLY A 83 35.05 -13.48 -4.34
C GLY A 83 34.66 -12.25 -3.52
N SER A 84 33.75 -12.33 -2.58
CA SER A 84 33.62 -11.29 -1.55
C SER A 84 33.63 -11.93 -0.16
N ASP A 85 34.53 -11.42 0.70
CA ASP A 85 34.60 -11.71 2.12
C ASP A 85 33.26 -11.34 2.78
N SER A 86 32.36 -12.33 2.89
CA SER A 86 31.02 -12.11 3.41
C SER A 86 31.05 -12.08 4.93
N THR A 87 30.59 -10.98 5.52
CA THR A 87 30.38 -10.88 6.97
C THR A 87 29.30 -11.88 7.41
N GLU A 88 29.31 -12.33 8.66
CA GLU A 88 28.29 -13.29 9.18
C GLU A 88 26.83 -12.84 8.96
N ARG A 89 26.58 -11.53 8.82
CA ARG A 89 25.25 -10.97 8.52
C ARG A 89 24.80 -11.22 7.08
N ASP A 90 25.71 -11.43 6.15
CA ASP A 90 25.40 -11.68 4.75
C ASP A 90 24.90 -13.13 4.52
N LYS A 91 25.12 -14.02 5.49
CA LYS A 91 24.62 -15.39 5.44
C LYS A 91 23.10 -15.51 5.50
N PHE A 92 22.40 -14.51 6.05
CA PHE A 92 20.94 -14.48 6.22
C PHE A 92 20.30 -13.46 5.29
N SER A 93 20.45 -13.68 4.00
CA SER A 93 20.01 -12.73 2.95
C SER A 93 18.62 -12.99 2.41
N LEU A 94 17.97 -14.09 2.83
CA LEU A 94 16.60 -14.41 2.46
C LEU A 94 15.64 -13.98 3.57
N PHE A 95 14.65 -13.19 3.19
CA PHE A 95 13.68 -12.56 4.08
C PHE A 95 12.29 -13.14 3.79
N ILE A 96 11.57 -13.57 4.83
CA ILE A 96 10.21 -14.10 4.75
C ILE A 96 9.28 -13.17 5.54
N ASP A 97 8.29 -12.61 4.90
CA ASP A 97 7.27 -11.76 5.55
C ASP A 97 6.47 -12.58 6.56
N LYS A 98 6.41 -12.13 7.80
CA LYS A 98 5.72 -12.82 8.91
C LYS A 98 4.20 -12.91 8.74
N THR A 99 3.61 -12.10 7.87
CA THR A 99 2.15 -12.02 7.68
C THR A 99 1.66 -12.75 6.43
N THR A 100 2.46 -12.75 5.37
CA THR A 100 2.07 -13.33 4.08
C THR A 100 2.89 -14.56 3.71
N GLY A 101 4.05 -14.78 4.36
CA GLY A 101 5.00 -15.82 3.97
C GLY A 101 5.76 -15.53 2.68
N GLN A 102 5.44 -14.42 1.99
CA GLN A 102 6.20 -14.03 0.79
C GLN A 102 7.67 -13.85 1.15
N PHE A 103 8.54 -14.35 0.27
CA PHE A 103 9.96 -14.24 0.49
C PHE A 103 10.68 -13.42 -0.57
N LEU A 104 11.80 -12.84 -0.19
CA LEU A 104 12.73 -12.15 -1.07
C LEU A 104 14.16 -12.49 -0.68
N CYS A 105 14.96 -12.97 -1.63
CA CYS A 105 16.40 -13.04 -1.49
C CYS A 105 17.03 -11.71 -1.92
N LYS A 106 17.60 -10.98 -0.96
CA LYS A 106 18.21 -9.66 -1.21
C LYS A 106 19.44 -9.69 -2.13
N GLU A 107 20.07 -10.83 -2.26
CA GLU A 107 21.27 -11.01 -3.08
C GLU A 107 20.94 -11.30 -4.54
N THR A 108 20.05 -12.27 -4.77
CA THR A 108 19.66 -12.71 -6.10
C THR A 108 18.43 -12.00 -6.64
N LEU A 109 17.70 -11.26 -5.77
CA LEU A 109 16.42 -10.62 -6.05
C LEU A 109 15.32 -11.62 -6.45
N VAL A 110 15.50 -12.90 -6.11
CA VAL A 110 14.47 -13.91 -6.30
C VAL A 110 13.41 -13.73 -5.22
N GLU A 111 12.17 -13.66 -5.64
CA GLU A 111 11.00 -13.51 -4.78
C GLU A 111 9.92 -14.52 -5.14
N GLY A 112 9.02 -14.81 -4.21
CA GLY A 112 7.91 -15.73 -4.43
C GLY A 112 6.93 -15.75 -3.26
N THR A 113 5.89 -16.55 -3.42
CA THR A 113 4.89 -16.81 -2.40
C THR A 113 5.42 -17.80 -1.33
N TRP A 114 4.62 -18.04 -0.31
CA TRP A 114 4.94 -19.08 0.68
C TRP A 114 4.95 -20.48 0.07
N GLU A 115 4.08 -20.75 -0.87
CA GLU A 115 4.00 -22.03 -1.60
C GLU A 115 5.26 -22.23 -2.44
N ASP A 116 5.68 -21.22 -3.20
CA ASP A 116 6.93 -21.25 -3.97
C ASP A 116 8.16 -21.51 -3.08
N PHE A 117 8.18 -20.94 -1.85
CA PHE A 117 9.24 -21.23 -0.89
C PHE A 117 9.26 -22.70 -0.46
N GLN A 118 8.08 -23.27 -0.19
CA GLN A 118 7.95 -24.67 0.18
C GLN A 118 8.40 -25.59 -0.95
N ASP A 119 7.99 -25.30 -2.18
CA ASP A 119 8.40 -26.04 -3.38
C ASP A 119 9.92 -26.00 -3.59
N CYS A 120 10.54 -24.83 -3.40
CA CYS A 120 12.00 -24.69 -3.44
C CYS A 120 12.70 -25.61 -2.44
N ILE A 121 12.22 -25.67 -1.20
CA ILE A 121 12.78 -26.56 -0.17
C ILE A 121 12.61 -28.03 -0.55
N GLU A 122 11.46 -28.41 -1.09
CA GLU A 122 11.24 -29.80 -1.54
C GLU A 122 12.15 -30.19 -2.69
N VAL A 123 12.33 -29.32 -3.67
CA VAL A 123 13.28 -29.57 -4.78
C VAL A 123 14.69 -29.73 -4.27
N MET A 124 15.15 -28.86 -3.35
CA MET A 124 16.46 -28.97 -2.73
C MET A 124 16.65 -30.33 -2.02
N GLN A 125 15.64 -30.76 -1.25
CA GLN A 125 15.68 -32.03 -0.51
C GLN A 125 15.67 -33.24 -1.44
N LYS A 126 14.86 -33.24 -2.51
CA LYS A 126 14.78 -34.31 -3.49
C LYS A 126 16.07 -34.47 -4.30
N GLU A 127 16.71 -33.36 -4.64
CA GLU A 127 17.91 -33.32 -5.46
C GLU A 127 19.22 -33.40 -4.64
N GLY A 128 19.13 -33.38 -3.30
CA GLY A 128 20.29 -33.36 -2.40
C GLY A 128 21.21 -32.16 -2.61
N ARG A 129 20.68 -31.05 -3.06
CA ARG A 129 21.43 -29.83 -3.38
C ARG A 129 21.46 -28.86 -2.19
N SER A 130 22.60 -28.19 -2.02
CA SER A 130 22.74 -27.11 -1.02
C SER A 130 22.16 -25.78 -1.49
N PHE A 131 22.07 -25.58 -2.81
CA PHE A 131 21.59 -24.33 -3.43
C PHE A 131 20.82 -24.61 -4.72
N LEU A 132 19.88 -23.73 -5.04
CA LEU A 132 19.09 -23.75 -6.27
C LEU A 132 19.61 -22.71 -7.26
N SER A 133 19.41 -22.94 -8.55
CA SER A 133 19.53 -21.88 -9.54
C SER A 133 18.45 -20.83 -9.31
N PRO A 134 18.73 -19.53 -9.49
CA PRO A 134 17.70 -18.49 -9.41
C PRO A 134 16.47 -18.70 -10.32
N ASN A 135 16.61 -19.52 -11.35
CA ASN A 135 15.55 -19.82 -12.32
C ASN A 135 14.59 -20.94 -11.86
N VAL A 136 14.79 -21.55 -10.69
CA VAL A 136 13.96 -22.66 -10.20
C VAL A 136 12.51 -22.26 -9.90
N LEU A 137 12.29 -20.99 -9.50
CA LEU A 137 10.93 -20.47 -9.28
C LEU A 137 10.18 -20.13 -10.57
N VAL A 138 10.90 -20.08 -11.69
CA VAL A 138 10.30 -19.86 -12.99
C VAL A 138 9.75 -21.21 -13.47
N GLY A 139 8.63 -21.63 -12.89
CA GLY A 139 7.89 -22.83 -13.33
C GLY A 139 7.42 -22.75 -14.78
N PHE A 140 7.41 -21.58 -15.33
CA PHE A 140 7.31 -21.28 -16.77
C PHE A 140 8.38 -20.23 -17.07
N PRO A 141 9.33 -20.51 -17.98
CA PRO A 141 10.20 -19.45 -18.49
C PRO A 141 9.30 -18.36 -19.05
N ASP A 142 9.62 -17.08 -18.72
CA ASP A 142 8.98 -15.94 -19.38
C ASP A 142 8.87 -16.28 -20.87
N THR A 143 7.70 -16.08 -21.48
CA THR A 143 7.56 -16.27 -22.91
C THR A 143 8.54 -15.34 -23.63
N GLU A 144 8.94 -15.68 -24.83
CA GLU A 144 9.87 -14.83 -25.60
C GLU A 144 9.31 -13.39 -25.69
N GLU A 145 7.98 -13.25 -25.82
CA GLU A 145 7.25 -11.98 -25.81
C GLU A 145 7.41 -11.22 -24.48
N GLU A 146 7.30 -11.88 -23.34
CA GLU A 146 7.46 -11.25 -22.02
C GLU A 146 8.93 -10.84 -21.75
N GLN A 147 9.89 -11.60 -22.26
CA GLN A 147 11.31 -11.25 -22.18
C GLN A 147 11.64 -10.03 -23.03
N GLU A 148 11.10 -9.98 -24.26
CA GLU A 148 11.25 -8.84 -25.16
C GLU A 148 10.61 -7.57 -24.59
N GLU A 149 9.41 -7.68 -24.00
CA GLU A 149 8.72 -6.56 -23.34
C GLU A 149 9.53 -6.02 -22.16
N LYS A 150 10.03 -6.90 -21.29
CA LYS A 150 10.90 -6.51 -20.16
C LYS A 150 12.21 -5.85 -20.62
N GLU A 151 12.77 -6.32 -21.71
CA GLU A 151 14.00 -5.72 -22.26
C GLU A 151 13.73 -4.38 -22.93
N MET A 152 12.60 -4.24 -23.62
CA MET A 152 12.15 -3.00 -24.22
C MET A 152 11.89 -1.91 -23.16
N ASP A 153 11.22 -2.25 -22.07
CA ASP A 153 11.00 -1.35 -20.93
C ASP A 153 12.31 -0.90 -20.28
N ARG A 154 13.30 -1.80 -20.17
CA ARG A 154 14.64 -1.44 -19.67
C ARG A 154 15.37 -0.49 -20.62
N ARG A 155 15.27 -0.69 -21.92
CA ARG A 155 15.86 0.20 -22.94
C ARG A 155 15.20 1.58 -22.90
N GLU A 156 13.87 1.63 -22.79
CA GLU A 156 13.12 2.88 -22.63
C GLU A 156 13.54 3.64 -21.37
N MET A 157 13.63 2.93 -20.24
CA MET A 157 14.12 3.50 -18.99
C MET A 157 15.53 4.11 -19.13
N GLN A 158 16.45 3.41 -19.80
CA GLN A 158 17.80 3.90 -20.03
C GLN A 158 17.82 5.12 -20.97
N GLN A 159 16.97 5.15 -21.98
CA GLN A 159 16.81 6.30 -22.87
C GLN A 159 16.27 7.53 -22.15
N ILE A 160 15.24 7.37 -21.33
CA ILE A 160 14.69 8.44 -20.49
C ILE A 160 15.79 9.01 -19.60
N TRP A 161 16.53 8.14 -18.94
CA TRP A 161 17.59 8.57 -18.03
C TRP A 161 18.73 9.30 -18.73
N SER A 162 19.24 8.77 -19.83
CA SER A 162 20.34 9.38 -20.57
C SER A 162 19.96 10.72 -21.21
N ASN A 163 18.69 10.87 -21.63
CA ASN A 163 18.18 12.10 -22.23
C ASN A 163 17.62 13.10 -21.20
N SER A 164 17.61 12.74 -19.91
CA SER A 164 17.20 13.63 -18.83
C SER A 164 18.36 14.52 -18.36
N ILE A 165 18.05 15.75 -17.98
CA ILE A 165 19.02 16.78 -17.60
C ILE A 165 18.93 17.02 -16.11
N VAL A 166 20.08 17.18 -15.45
CA VAL A 166 20.11 17.58 -14.04
C VAL A 166 19.62 19.03 -13.94
N LEU A 167 18.71 19.32 -13.00
CA LEU A 167 18.14 20.68 -12.90
C LEU A 167 19.18 21.77 -12.65
N SER A 168 20.29 21.43 -11.98
CA SER A 168 21.38 22.39 -11.75
C SER A 168 22.15 22.77 -13.03
N ASP A 169 22.03 21.99 -14.09
CA ASP A 169 22.73 22.20 -15.34
C ASP A 169 21.87 23.02 -16.36
N LEU A 170 20.65 23.36 -15.95
CA LEU A 170 19.76 24.26 -16.69
C LEU A 170 20.04 25.72 -16.34
N PRO A 171 19.72 26.66 -17.24
CA PRO A 171 19.70 28.09 -16.90
C PRO A 171 18.82 28.32 -15.66
N GLU A 172 19.23 29.29 -14.83
CA GLU A 172 18.58 29.52 -13.53
C GLU A 172 17.09 29.85 -13.66
N ASP A 173 16.72 30.62 -14.69
CA ASP A 173 15.34 30.97 -14.97
C ASP A 173 14.49 29.73 -15.33
N ASP A 174 15.02 28.86 -16.20
CA ASP A 174 14.33 27.63 -16.59
C ASP A 174 14.18 26.67 -15.39
N ALA A 175 15.24 26.52 -14.60
CA ALA A 175 15.21 25.69 -13.40
C ALA A 175 14.19 26.20 -12.37
N ASN A 176 14.08 27.52 -12.19
CA ASN A 176 13.11 28.14 -11.30
C ASN A 176 11.68 27.97 -11.81
N LEU A 177 11.43 28.10 -13.10
CA LEU A 177 10.11 27.84 -13.71
C LEU A 177 9.67 26.39 -13.48
N ILE A 178 10.56 25.42 -13.70
CA ILE A 178 10.30 24.01 -13.45
C ILE A 178 9.98 23.79 -11.96
N LYS A 179 10.77 24.38 -11.08
CA LYS A 179 10.52 24.27 -9.62
C LYS A 179 9.16 24.83 -9.22
N ILE A 180 8.76 25.95 -9.78
CA ILE A 180 7.44 26.54 -9.52
C ILE A 180 6.33 25.62 -10.06
N MET A 181 6.48 25.12 -11.29
CA MET A 181 5.51 24.24 -11.94
C MET A 181 5.24 22.97 -11.12
N PHE A 182 6.27 22.40 -10.49
CA PHE A 182 6.14 21.19 -9.67
C PHE A 182 5.99 21.47 -8.15
N GLY A 183 5.89 22.72 -7.75
CA GLY A 183 5.71 23.10 -6.33
C GLY A 183 6.93 22.80 -5.45
N ILE A 184 8.13 22.68 -6.03
CA ILE A 184 9.39 22.37 -5.35
C ILE A 184 10.32 23.59 -5.18
N GLY A 185 9.76 24.79 -5.26
CA GLY A 185 10.53 26.04 -5.20
C GLY A 185 11.41 26.23 -3.96
N LYS A 186 11.07 25.57 -2.86
CA LYS A 186 11.86 25.60 -1.61
C LYS A 186 12.90 24.46 -1.51
N ILE A 187 12.90 23.51 -2.45
CA ILE A 187 13.92 22.46 -2.50
C ILE A 187 15.17 23.03 -3.19
N SER A 188 16.31 22.95 -2.50
CA SER A 188 17.60 23.44 -3.00
C SER A 188 18.12 22.59 -4.15
N ASN A 189 18.90 23.20 -5.05
CA ASN A 189 19.56 22.47 -6.14
C ASN A 189 20.50 21.38 -5.60
N GLY A 190 21.15 21.65 -4.46
CA GLY A 190 21.99 20.65 -3.78
C GLY A 190 21.21 19.41 -3.35
N THR A 191 19.99 19.59 -2.83
CA THR A 191 19.12 18.47 -2.45
C THR A 191 18.66 17.70 -3.69
N LEU A 192 18.21 18.38 -4.75
CA LEU A 192 17.82 17.74 -6.01
C LEU A 192 18.95 16.91 -6.59
N LYS A 193 20.17 17.45 -6.63
CA LYS A 193 21.39 16.77 -7.08
C LYS A 193 21.71 15.57 -6.20
N LYS A 194 21.65 15.72 -4.86
CA LYS A 194 21.88 14.65 -3.89
C LYS A 194 20.96 13.45 -4.12
N PHE A 195 19.69 13.69 -4.42
CA PHE A 195 18.69 12.64 -4.70
C PHE A 195 18.69 12.17 -6.16
N GLY A 196 19.52 12.76 -7.02
CA GLY A 196 19.63 12.40 -8.44
C GLY A 196 18.43 12.80 -9.28
N VAL A 197 17.65 13.78 -8.84
CA VAL A 197 16.45 14.23 -9.56
C VAL A 197 16.85 14.94 -10.86
N ARG A 198 16.19 14.58 -11.96
CA ARG A 198 16.42 15.13 -13.29
C ARG A 198 15.13 15.64 -13.92
N PHE A 199 15.27 16.34 -15.03
CA PHE A 199 14.15 16.82 -15.84
C PHE A 199 14.21 16.22 -17.24
N PHE A 200 13.13 15.62 -17.67
CA PHE A 200 12.98 15.06 -19.01
C PHE A 200 12.12 15.99 -19.87
N LYS A 201 12.78 16.68 -20.79
CA LYS A 201 12.15 17.74 -21.62
C LYS A 201 10.99 17.26 -22.50
N PRO A 202 11.07 16.06 -23.14
CA PRO A 202 10.02 15.64 -24.08
C PRO A 202 8.62 15.59 -23.45
N THR A 203 8.51 15.07 -22.25
CA THR A 203 7.25 14.94 -21.52
C THR A 203 7.09 15.98 -20.40
N LYS A 204 7.99 16.97 -20.31
CA LYS A 204 8.02 17.98 -19.25
C LYS A 204 7.89 17.37 -17.84
N SER A 205 8.66 16.32 -17.58
CA SER A 205 8.52 15.50 -16.37
C SER A 205 9.72 15.63 -15.47
N LEU A 206 9.48 15.65 -14.14
CA LEU A 206 10.52 15.33 -13.16
C LEU A 206 10.76 13.82 -13.14
N VAL A 207 12.02 13.44 -13.11
CA VAL A 207 12.47 12.06 -13.06
C VAL A 207 13.08 11.78 -11.70
N PHE A 208 12.46 10.86 -10.95
CA PHE A 208 12.92 10.40 -9.65
C PHE A 208 13.53 9.00 -9.82
N PRO A 209 14.86 8.83 -9.62
CA PRO A 209 15.49 7.53 -9.79
C PRO A 209 15.36 6.66 -8.55
N TRP A 210 15.17 5.36 -8.76
CA TRP A 210 15.38 4.34 -7.74
C TRP A 210 16.77 3.73 -7.95
N LEU A 211 17.70 4.08 -7.06
CA LEU A 211 19.10 3.70 -7.15
C LEU A 211 19.41 2.52 -6.23
N CYS A 212 20.25 1.62 -6.71
CA CYS A 212 20.77 0.53 -5.90
C CYS A 212 21.75 1.07 -4.84
N ASN A 213 21.62 0.61 -3.59
CA ASN A 213 22.49 1.04 -2.49
C ASN A 213 23.97 0.65 -2.65
N ARG A 214 24.27 -0.40 -3.44
CA ARG A 214 25.64 -0.92 -3.56
C ARG A 214 26.47 -0.19 -4.61
N ASN A 215 25.88 0.08 -5.76
CA ASN A 215 26.63 0.60 -6.93
C ASN A 215 25.98 1.81 -7.59
N ASN A 216 24.97 2.41 -6.97
CA ASN A 216 24.18 3.51 -7.55
C ASN A 216 23.62 3.25 -8.95
N SER A 217 23.54 1.98 -9.39
CA SER A 217 22.88 1.64 -10.63
C SER A 217 21.38 1.91 -10.56
N ILE A 218 20.79 2.32 -11.66
CA ILE A 218 19.37 2.59 -11.77
C ILE A 218 18.61 1.27 -11.79
N LYS A 219 17.67 1.14 -10.85
CA LYS A 219 16.75 0.00 -10.78
C LYS A 219 15.36 0.34 -11.31
N GLY A 220 15.03 1.61 -11.33
CA GLY A 220 13.77 2.11 -11.84
C GLY A 220 13.71 3.62 -11.84
N LEU A 221 12.71 4.15 -12.50
CA LEU A 221 12.41 5.57 -12.59
C LEU A 221 10.94 5.82 -12.32
N LYS A 222 10.66 6.93 -11.64
CA LYS A 222 9.31 7.49 -11.57
C LYS A 222 9.31 8.85 -12.26
N LEU A 223 8.41 9.03 -13.20
CA LEU A 223 8.19 10.28 -13.89
C LEU A 223 6.97 10.97 -13.31
N LEU A 224 7.09 12.25 -13.02
CA LEU A 224 6.00 13.12 -12.67
C LEU A 224 5.86 14.17 -13.76
N SER A 225 4.83 14.03 -14.59
CA SER A 225 4.54 14.95 -15.70
C SER A 225 3.54 16.01 -15.27
N ALA A 226 3.65 17.20 -15.81
CA ALA A 226 2.72 18.30 -15.57
C ALA A 226 2.17 18.80 -16.92
N ASP A 227 0.89 18.59 -17.14
CA ASP A 227 0.16 19.04 -18.31
C ASP A 227 -0.69 20.26 -17.95
N CYS A 228 -0.47 21.37 -18.66
CA CYS A 228 -1.22 22.60 -18.43
C CYS A 228 -2.43 22.62 -19.36
N HIS A 229 -3.63 22.64 -18.79
CA HIS A 229 -4.89 22.82 -19.48
C HIS A 229 -5.52 24.17 -19.05
N GLY A 230 -5.17 25.24 -19.75
CA GLY A 230 -5.57 26.60 -19.36
C GLY A 230 -4.90 27.00 -18.04
N ASP A 231 -5.71 27.38 -17.04
CA ASP A 231 -5.23 27.76 -15.70
C ASP A 231 -4.98 26.56 -14.77
N ASP A 232 -5.39 25.34 -15.17
CA ASP A 232 -5.24 24.12 -14.36
C ASP A 232 -4.01 23.32 -14.81
N VAL A 233 -3.22 22.86 -13.83
CA VAL A 233 -2.11 21.92 -14.05
C VAL A 233 -2.53 20.53 -13.60
N VAL A 234 -2.61 19.62 -14.54
CA VAL A 234 -2.88 18.20 -14.28
C VAL A 234 -1.55 17.46 -14.20
N TYR A 235 -1.40 16.69 -13.14
CA TYR A 235 -0.21 15.88 -12.95
C TYR A 235 -0.52 14.42 -13.22
N SER A 236 0.40 13.74 -13.91
CA SER A 236 0.37 12.31 -14.16
C SER A 236 1.65 11.66 -13.69
N GLU A 237 1.56 10.39 -13.27
CA GLU A 237 2.70 9.61 -12.81
C GLU A 237 2.89 8.39 -13.71
N ALA A 238 4.13 8.11 -14.10
CA ALA A 238 4.53 6.90 -14.80
C ALA A 238 5.75 6.29 -14.12
N THR A 239 5.87 4.97 -14.16
CA THR A 239 6.99 4.23 -13.56
C THR A 239 7.62 3.29 -14.57
N PHE A 240 8.93 3.12 -14.51
CA PHE A 240 9.71 2.26 -15.39
C PHE A 240 10.68 1.40 -14.56
N PRO A 241 10.92 0.11 -14.92
CA PRO A 241 10.16 -0.66 -15.92
C PRO A 241 8.72 -0.92 -15.48
N LYS A 242 7.84 -1.17 -16.44
CA LYS A 242 6.46 -1.60 -16.17
C LYS A 242 6.45 -3.14 -16.05
N PRO A 243 5.50 -3.75 -15.31
CA PRO A 243 4.63 -3.22 -14.25
C PRO A 243 5.26 -3.26 -12.86
N ASN A 244 6.48 -3.78 -12.67
CA ASN A 244 7.04 -4.16 -11.37
C ASN A 244 8.18 -3.26 -10.87
N ALA A 245 8.11 -1.94 -11.11
CA ALA A 245 9.14 -1.00 -10.69
C ALA A 245 9.17 -0.71 -9.17
N TYR A 246 8.52 -1.53 -8.35
CA TYR A 246 8.29 -1.22 -6.92
C TYR A 246 9.30 -1.86 -5.95
N HIS A 247 10.42 -2.36 -6.48
CA HIS A 247 11.41 -3.09 -5.69
C HIS A 247 12.38 -2.19 -4.92
N ASN A 248 12.19 -0.88 -4.92
CA ASN A 248 13.10 0.02 -4.19
C ASN A 248 12.36 1.24 -3.63
N LEU A 249 13.00 1.88 -2.64
CA LEU A 249 12.56 3.12 -2.03
C LEU A 249 13.33 4.29 -2.62
N PHE A 250 12.65 5.38 -2.95
CA PHE A 250 13.34 6.60 -3.36
C PHE A 250 14.17 7.15 -2.19
N GLY A 251 15.41 7.51 -2.47
CA GLY A 251 16.36 8.00 -1.46
C GLY A 251 17.07 6.91 -0.64
N LEU A 252 16.78 5.62 -0.87
CA LEU A 252 17.41 4.52 -0.12
C LEU A 252 18.93 4.46 -0.35
N SER A 253 19.43 4.83 -1.52
CA SER A 253 20.86 4.89 -1.81
C SER A 253 21.64 5.92 -0.97
N LEU A 254 20.94 6.86 -0.37
CA LEU A 254 21.52 7.87 0.52
C LEU A 254 21.59 7.45 2.00
N VAL A 255 20.98 6.29 2.30
CA VAL A 255 20.97 5.73 3.66
C VAL A 255 22.22 4.91 3.89
N GLY A 256 22.96 5.28 4.91
CA GLY A 256 24.16 4.55 5.30
C GLY A 256 23.87 3.26 6.09
N PRO A 257 24.82 2.33 6.15
CA PRO A 257 24.66 1.07 6.89
C PRO A 257 24.57 1.28 8.41
N LYS A 258 24.99 2.43 8.92
CA LYS A 258 24.92 2.82 10.35
C LYS A 258 23.64 3.55 10.71
N ASP A 259 22.85 3.96 9.74
CA ASP A 259 21.61 4.70 9.98
C ASP A 259 20.55 3.76 10.58
N ASN A 260 20.20 4.01 11.83
CA ASN A 260 19.23 3.20 12.58
C ASN A 260 17.83 3.82 12.60
N GLU A 261 17.70 5.06 12.15
CA GLU A 261 16.44 5.80 12.08
C GLU A 261 16.17 6.25 10.65
N VAL A 262 14.89 6.26 10.26
CA VAL A 262 14.45 6.74 8.95
C VAL A 262 13.09 7.41 9.05
N VAL A 263 12.86 8.41 8.21
CA VAL A 263 11.55 8.98 7.97
C VAL A 263 11.00 8.41 6.67
N LEU A 264 9.87 7.71 6.75
CA LEU A 264 9.17 7.13 5.60
C LEU A 264 8.06 8.08 5.17
N THR A 265 8.12 8.52 3.92
CA THR A 265 7.16 9.47 3.33
C THR A 265 6.35 8.80 2.23
N GLY A 266 5.20 9.40 1.91
CA GLY A 266 4.36 8.94 0.80
C GLY A 266 4.81 9.47 -0.56
N GLN A 267 5.64 10.52 -0.60
CA GLN A 267 6.06 11.18 -1.84
C GLN A 267 7.55 11.50 -1.82
N GLU A 268 8.16 11.50 -3.01
CA GLU A 268 9.57 11.77 -3.23
C GLU A 268 9.95 13.19 -2.80
N ILE A 269 9.08 14.16 -3.09
CA ILE A 269 9.27 15.57 -2.73
C ILE A 269 9.31 15.73 -1.21
N ASP A 270 8.47 14.99 -0.50
CA ASP A 270 8.42 15.00 0.96
C ASP A 270 9.70 14.42 1.58
N ALA A 271 10.23 13.33 1.02
CA ALA A 271 11.52 12.78 1.46
C ALA A 271 12.65 13.80 1.30
N MET A 272 12.70 14.49 0.16
CA MET A 272 13.69 15.54 -0.06
C MET A 272 13.54 16.70 0.92
N ALA A 273 12.30 17.13 1.21
CA ALA A 273 12.03 18.19 2.17
C ALA A 273 12.52 17.84 3.59
N VAL A 274 12.25 16.59 4.04
CA VAL A 274 12.74 16.09 5.33
C VAL A 274 14.27 16.06 5.36
N SER A 275 14.91 15.46 4.35
CA SER A 275 16.38 15.38 4.29
C SER A 275 17.02 16.75 4.30
N GLN A 276 16.48 17.72 3.55
CA GLN A 276 16.98 19.08 3.48
C GLN A 276 16.87 19.81 4.82
N ALA A 277 15.71 19.72 5.46
CA ALA A 277 15.41 20.51 6.64
C ALA A 277 16.00 19.91 7.93
N THR A 278 16.26 18.62 7.98
CA THR A 278 16.61 17.92 9.22
C THR A 278 17.92 17.14 9.14
N GLY A 279 18.41 16.86 7.94
CA GLY A 279 19.56 15.99 7.72
C GLY A 279 19.30 14.50 7.99
N LEU A 280 18.10 14.14 8.45
CA LEU A 280 17.76 12.75 8.75
C LEU A 280 17.61 11.92 7.47
N PRO A 281 17.98 10.64 7.51
CA PRO A 281 17.65 9.69 6.45
C PRO A 281 16.15 9.69 6.19
N SER A 282 15.77 9.89 4.94
CA SER A 282 14.38 9.94 4.52
C SER A 282 14.18 9.25 3.18
N VAL A 283 13.15 8.45 3.09
CA VAL A 283 12.84 7.64 1.93
C VAL A 283 11.36 7.76 1.59
N ALA A 284 11.04 7.63 0.30
CA ALA A 284 9.65 7.65 -0.14
C ALA A 284 9.21 6.31 -0.70
N LEU A 285 7.93 6.00 -0.48
CA LEU A 285 7.27 4.82 -1.01
C LEU A 285 7.01 4.98 -2.52
N PRO A 286 7.22 3.93 -3.33
CA PRO A 286 7.05 4.02 -4.79
C PRO A 286 5.60 4.26 -5.22
N LYS A 287 4.63 3.71 -4.48
CA LYS A 287 3.18 3.89 -4.71
C LYS A 287 2.50 4.81 -3.69
N GLY A 288 3.29 5.61 -2.97
CA GLY A 288 2.76 6.48 -1.94
C GLY A 288 2.03 5.70 -0.85
N VAL A 289 0.86 6.18 -0.45
CA VAL A 289 0.05 5.59 0.63
C VAL A 289 -0.84 4.43 0.19
N SER A 290 -0.88 4.09 -1.09
CA SER A 290 -1.76 3.06 -1.63
C SER A 290 -1.40 1.67 -1.11
N CYS A 291 -0.10 1.35 -1.03
CA CYS A 291 0.36 0.07 -0.49
C CYS A 291 1.79 0.15 0.05
N LEU A 292 2.11 -0.80 0.94
CA LEU A 292 3.48 -1.10 1.37
C LEU A 292 3.87 -2.46 0.77
N PRO A 293 4.55 -2.47 -0.40
CA PRO A 293 4.92 -3.73 -1.04
C PRO A 293 5.79 -4.62 -0.14
N PRO A 294 5.53 -5.93 -0.05
CA PRO A 294 6.31 -6.85 0.79
C PRO A 294 7.81 -6.85 0.44
N VAL A 295 8.14 -6.69 -0.84
CA VAL A 295 9.52 -6.61 -1.34
C VAL A 295 10.34 -5.46 -0.74
N LEU A 296 9.70 -4.46 -0.14
CA LEU A 296 10.36 -3.33 0.53
C LEU A 296 10.69 -3.63 2.00
N LEU A 297 10.05 -4.61 2.61
CA LEU A 297 10.24 -4.92 4.03
C LEU A 297 11.70 -5.26 4.39
N PRO A 298 12.44 -6.03 3.58
CA PRO A 298 13.85 -6.32 3.84
C PRO A 298 14.74 -5.07 3.92
N TYR A 299 14.42 -4.04 3.14
CA TYR A 299 15.17 -2.78 3.17
C TYR A 299 14.86 -1.95 4.42
N LEU A 300 13.66 -2.12 4.97
CA LEU A 300 13.22 -1.43 6.19
C LEU A 300 13.63 -2.16 7.48
N GLU A 301 14.10 -3.41 7.39
CA GLU A 301 14.54 -4.19 8.56
C GLU A 301 15.75 -3.58 9.28
N GLN A 302 16.63 -2.88 8.60
CA GLN A 302 17.81 -2.28 9.22
C GLN A 302 17.48 -1.20 10.26
N PHE A 303 16.30 -0.57 10.15
CA PHE A 303 15.96 0.58 11.00
C PHE A 303 15.33 0.15 12.32
N ARG A 304 15.89 0.65 13.42
CA ARG A 304 15.35 0.47 14.78
C ARG A 304 14.20 1.44 15.06
N LYS A 305 14.15 2.56 14.35
CA LYS A 305 13.10 3.56 14.47
C LYS A 305 12.66 4.04 13.09
N ILE A 306 11.35 3.97 12.85
CA ILE A 306 10.73 4.43 11.61
C ILE A 306 9.68 5.48 11.95
N THR A 307 9.85 6.70 11.45
CA THR A 307 8.82 7.72 11.58
C THR A 307 8.00 7.78 10.30
N LEU A 308 6.71 7.48 10.39
CA LEU A 308 5.77 7.50 9.28
C LEU A 308 5.19 8.92 9.15
N TRP A 309 5.56 9.60 8.06
CA TRP A 309 5.05 10.92 7.69
C TRP A 309 4.54 10.87 6.26
N LEU A 310 3.43 10.16 6.06
CA LEU A 310 2.95 9.79 4.73
C LEU A 310 2.18 10.90 4.00
N GLY A 311 1.70 11.90 4.73
CA GLY A 311 0.96 13.03 4.18
C GLY A 311 0.15 13.76 5.24
N GLY A 312 -0.74 14.66 4.81
CA GLY A 312 -1.51 15.55 5.70
C GLY A 312 -3.01 15.25 5.79
N ASP A 313 -3.50 14.16 5.21
CA ASP A 313 -4.91 13.80 5.17
C ASP A 313 -5.25 12.56 6.01
N LEU A 314 -6.54 12.27 6.16
CA LEU A 314 -7.03 11.14 6.94
C LEU A 314 -6.60 9.78 6.34
N ARG A 315 -6.49 9.68 5.01
CA ARG A 315 -6.06 8.44 4.35
C ARG A 315 -4.61 8.13 4.69
N CYS A 316 -3.75 9.14 4.68
CA CYS A 316 -2.36 9.02 5.09
C CYS A 316 -2.24 8.58 6.55
N TRP A 317 -3.14 9.04 7.41
CA TRP A 317 -3.21 8.62 8.81
C TRP A 317 -3.59 7.14 8.97
N GLU A 318 -4.63 6.70 8.26
CA GLU A 318 -5.05 5.29 8.26
C GLU A 318 -3.96 4.37 7.69
N ALA A 319 -3.38 4.75 6.54
CA ALA A 319 -2.25 4.04 5.97
C ALA A 319 -1.06 3.95 6.94
N SER A 320 -0.76 5.02 7.67
CA SER A 320 0.30 5.04 8.68
C SER A 320 0.06 4.01 9.79
N LYS A 321 -1.17 3.86 10.26
CA LYS A 321 -1.53 2.84 11.26
C LYS A 321 -1.37 1.41 10.72
N ILE A 322 -1.82 1.17 9.49
CA ILE A 322 -1.69 -0.13 8.82
C ILE A 322 -0.22 -0.48 8.61
N PHE A 323 0.56 0.44 8.06
CA PHE A 323 1.98 0.23 7.79
C PHE A 323 2.78 0.03 9.09
N ALA A 324 2.45 0.77 10.16
CA ALA A 324 3.09 0.58 11.45
C ALA A 324 2.85 -0.82 12.05
N ARG A 325 1.65 -1.41 11.85
CA ARG A 325 1.38 -2.78 12.26
C ARG A 325 2.26 -3.77 11.51
N LYS A 326 2.40 -3.59 10.20
CA LYS A 326 3.23 -4.44 9.35
C LYS A 326 4.72 -4.28 9.65
N LEU A 327 5.17 -3.04 9.86
CA LEU A 327 6.57 -2.73 10.14
C LEU A 327 7.01 -3.04 11.58
N GLY A 328 6.07 -3.20 12.50
CA GLY A 328 6.34 -3.42 13.92
C GLY A 328 6.08 -2.16 14.77
N LEU A 329 4.97 -2.19 15.51
CA LEU A 329 4.46 -1.05 16.30
C LEU A 329 5.47 -0.44 17.26
N LYS A 330 6.35 -1.27 17.86
CA LYS A 330 7.31 -0.82 18.89
C LYS A 330 8.37 0.13 18.33
N ARG A 331 8.71 0.01 17.05
CA ARG A 331 9.73 0.85 16.39
C ARG A 331 9.15 1.97 15.54
N CYS A 332 7.84 2.04 15.39
CA CYS A 332 7.17 3.03 14.57
C CYS A 332 6.67 4.21 15.40
N SER A 333 6.84 5.41 14.85
CA SER A 333 6.22 6.65 15.32
C SER A 333 5.42 7.27 14.18
N LEU A 334 4.29 7.88 14.48
CA LEU A 334 3.35 8.44 13.52
C LEU A 334 3.32 9.96 13.63
N ILE A 335 3.33 10.66 12.51
CA ILE A 335 3.02 12.08 12.45
C ILE A 335 1.52 12.23 12.22
N ARG A 336 0.90 13.02 13.08
CA ARG A 336 -0.53 13.26 13.04
C ARG A 336 -0.86 14.29 11.97
N PRO A 337 -1.80 14.01 11.03
CA PRO A 337 -2.25 15.01 10.08
C PRO A 337 -3.00 16.16 10.77
N GLY A 338 -2.82 17.36 10.27
CA GLY A 338 -3.47 18.56 10.75
C GLY A 338 -2.78 19.82 10.25
N ASP A 339 -3.42 20.98 10.39
CA ASP A 339 -2.89 22.27 9.92
C ASP A 339 -1.55 22.64 10.53
N SER A 340 -1.29 22.21 11.77
CA SER A 340 0.00 22.39 12.47
C SER A 340 1.07 21.38 12.06
N GLN A 341 0.68 20.30 11.41
CA GLN A 341 1.55 19.19 10.98
C GLN A 341 1.22 18.75 9.53
N PRO A 342 1.35 19.67 8.55
CA PRO A 342 1.11 19.35 7.16
C PRO A 342 2.17 18.38 6.63
N CYS A 343 2.04 17.91 5.39
CA CYS A 343 3.09 17.10 4.76
C CYS A 343 4.41 17.88 4.67
N PRO A 344 5.57 17.19 4.63
CA PRO A 344 6.89 17.80 4.71
C PRO A 344 7.16 18.93 3.72
N SER A 345 6.74 18.75 2.47
CA SER A 345 6.93 19.75 1.40
C SER A 345 6.15 21.04 1.67
N ILE A 346 4.91 20.91 2.15
CA ILE A 346 4.08 22.05 2.55
C ILE A 346 4.63 22.71 3.80
N ALA A 347 5.08 21.94 4.80
CA ALA A 347 5.72 22.49 5.99
C ALA A 347 6.94 23.32 5.64
N LEU A 348 7.79 22.81 4.74
CA LEU A 348 8.97 23.52 4.24
C LEU A 348 8.57 24.81 3.50
N ALA A 349 7.55 24.75 2.64
CA ALA A 349 7.06 25.90 1.89
C ALA A 349 6.52 27.00 2.81
N LYS A 350 5.83 26.63 3.89
CA LYS A 350 5.29 27.54 4.91
C LYS A 350 6.32 28.00 5.94
N GLY A 351 7.56 27.54 5.86
CA GLY A 351 8.63 27.87 6.82
C GLY A 351 8.44 27.22 8.21
N ILE A 352 7.62 26.18 8.30
CA ILE A 352 7.45 25.44 9.57
C ILE A 352 8.68 24.57 9.81
N VAL A 353 9.14 24.55 11.06
CA VAL A 353 10.34 23.77 11.44
C VAL A 353 10.00 22.28 11.51
N LEU A 354 10.41 21.52 10.49
CA LEU A 354 10.13 20.08 10.37
C LEU A 354 10.63 19.27 11.58
N GLY A 355 11.77 19.66 12.14
CA GLY A 355 12.31 19.00 13.33
C GLY A 355 11.40 19.08 14.56
N LYS A 356 10.59 20.13 14.71
CA LYS A 356 9.59 20.23 15.79
C LYS A 356 8.44 19.24 15.55
N ILE A 357 8.01 19.08 14.30
CA ILE A 357 6.96 18.12 13.93
C ILE A 357 7.45 16.69 14.21
N LEU A 358 8.68 16.35 13.80
CA LEU A 358 9.25 15.02 14.06
C LEU A 358 9.36 14.70 15.56
N LYS A 359 9.75 15.69 16.39
CA LYS A 359 9.79 15.52 17.85
C LYS A 359 8.40 15.35 18.47
N ALA A 360 7.35 15.84 17.83
CA ALA A 360 5.96 15.69 18.25
C ALA A 360 5.32 14.38 17.74
N SER A 361 6.10 13.50 17.08
CA SER A 361 5.61 12.20 16.60
C SER A 361 5.08 11.33 17.75
N ILE A 362 4.04 10.55 17.45
CA ILE A 362 3.34 9.71 18.43
C ILE A 362 3.82 8.27 18.23
N PRO A 363 4.27 7.56 19.30
CA PRO A 363 4.59 6.13 19.18
C PRO A 363 3.38 5.32 18.69
N ALA A 364 3.60 4.43 17.73
CA ALA A 364 2.56 3.54 17.20
C ALA A 364 2.24 2.35 18.12
N ALA A 365 3.11 2.08 19.11
CA ALA A 365 2.95 0.98 20.05
C ALA A 365 1.63 1.07 20.82
N HIS A 366 0.90 -0.05 20.86
CA HIS A 366 -0.32 -0.19 21.62
C HIS A 366 -0.02 0.02 23.10
N LYS A 367 -0.65 1.02 23.68
CA LYS A 367 -0.81 1.12 25.13
C LYS A 367 -2.24 0.69 25.46
N SER A 368 -2.39 -0.09 26.50
CA SER A 368 -3.73 -0.52 27.01
C SER A 368 -4.60 0.69 27.40
N ILE A 369 -3.97 1.82 27.64
CA ILE A 369 -4.64 3.08 27.99
C ILE A 369 -4.24 4.12 26.95
N ILE A 370 -5.22 4.67 26.24
CA ILE A 370 -5.05 5.73 25.25
C ILE A 370 -5.74 7.00 25.74
N SER A 371 -5.08 8.14 25.54
CA SER A 371 -5.65 9.46 25.87
C SER A 371 -6.56 9.94 24.75
N PHE A 372 -7.51 10.82 25.07
CA PHE A 372 -8.35 11.49 24.06
C PHE A 372 -7.52 12.19 22.97
N ARG A 373 -6.34 12.72 23.30
CA ARG A 373 -5.43 13.31 22.34
C ARG A 373 -5.05 12.34 21.21
N GLN A 374 -4.97 11.05 21.50
CA GLN A 374 -4.68 10.00 20.52
C GLN A 374 -5.90 9.60 19.70
N LEU A 375 -7.11 9.75 20.27
CA LEU A 375 -8.39 9.43 19.63
C LEU A 375 -8.99 10.61 18.85
N ARG A 376 -8.49 11.83 19.07
CA ARG A 376 -9.12 13.08 18.58
C ARG A 376 -9.42 13.07 17.09
N GLU A 377 -8.46 12.61 16.26
CA GLU A 377 -8.65 12.60 14.81
C GLU A 377 -9.58 11.47 14.35
N ASP A 378 -9.53 10.33 15.02
CA ASP A 378 -10.45 9.23 14.75
C ASP A 378 -11.89 9.69 15.07
N VAL A 379 -12.08 10.35 16.21
CA VAL A 379 -13.37 10.95 16.61
C VAL A 379 -13.80 12.05 15.63
N PHE A 380 -12.89 12.92 15.22
CA PHE A 380 -13.20 13.96 14.23
C PHE A 380 -13.59 13.34 12.89
N GLY A 381 -12.89 12.30 12.42
CA GLY A 381 -13.23 11.55 11.21
C GLY A 381 -14.62 10.92 11.30
N GLU A 382 -14.97 10.33 12.43
CA GLU A 382 -16.32 9.78 12.65
C GLU A 382 -17.42 10.84 12.68
N LEU A 383 -17.13 12.01 13.21
CA LEU A 383 -18.10 13.11 13.25
C LEU A 383 -18.30 13.80 11.91
N THR A 384 -17.26 13.89 11.09
CA THR A 384 -17.31 14.56 9.77
C THR A 384 -17.79 13.65 8.66
N ASN A 385 -17.42 12.36 8.66
CA ASN A 385 -17.78 11.39 7.63
C ASN A 385 -19.06 10.60 8.00
N LYS A 386 -20.14 11.31 8.25
CA LYS A 386 -21.44 10.70 8.65
C LYS A 386 -21.91 9.59 7.71
N ASP A 387 -21.65 9.71 6.41
CA ASP A 387 -22.07 8.72 5.41
C ASP A 387 -21.19 7.43 5.41
N GLN A 388 -19.95 7.51 5.88
CA GLN A 388 -19.08 6.34 6.04
C GLN A 388 -19.29 5.66 7.41
N VAL A 389 -19.73 6.41 8.40
CA VAL A 389 -20.04 5.93 9.75
C VAL A 389 -21.48 5.44 9.84
N SER A 390 -22.39 5.98 9.01
CA SER A 390 -23.74 5.42 8.89
C SER A 390 -23.65 4.04 8.24
N GLY A 391 -24.13 3.02 8.95
CA GLY A 391 -24.19 1.65 8.44
C GLY A 391 -25.06 1.54 7.17
N ILE A 392 -24.98 0.38 6.52
CA ILE A 392 -25.83 0.07 5.38
C ILE A 392 -27.28 0.07 5.85
N LYS A 393 -28.11 0.89 5.20
CA LYS A 393 -29.51 1.07 5.56
C LYS A 393 -30.35 -0.07 4.99
N TRP A 394 -31.28 -0.57 5.80
CA TRP A 394 -32.26 -1.55 5.29
C TRP A 394 -33.27 -0.88 4.38
N THR A 395 -33.49 -1.47 3.24
CA THR A 395 -34.49 -1.01 2.27
C THR A 395 -35.91 -1.35 2.74
N ARG A 396 -36.05 -2.55 3.30
CA ARG A 396 -37.36 -3.08 3.76
C ARG A 396 -37.76 -2.56 5.14
N PHE A 397 -36.83 -2.03 5.93
CA PHE A 397 -37.08 -1.60 7.33
C PHE A 397 -36.75 -0.12 7.55
N PRO A 398 -37.50 0.84 6.95
CA PRO A 398 -37.19 2.25 7.05
C PRO A 398 -37.27 2.79 8.50
N GLU A 399 -38.19 2.28 9.31
CA GLU A 399 -38.30 2.67 10.72
C GLU A 399 -37.11 2.17 11.56
N LEU A 400 -36.57 1.00 11.24
CA LEU A 400 -35.38 0.47 11.88
C LEU A 400 -34.15 1.36 11.61
N ASN A 401 -34.07 1.95 10.41
CA ASN A 401 -33.03 2.90 10.05
C ASN A 401 -33.07 4.19 10.89
N LYS A 402 -34.25 4.61 11.32
CA LYS A 402 -34.39 5.79 12.18
C LYS A 402 -33.82 5.51 13.58
N ILE A 403 -33.97 4.26 14.05
CA ILE A 403 -33.52 3.85 15.39
C ILE A 403 -32.05 3.46 15.38
N LEU A 404 -31.63 2.53 14.49
CA LEU A 404 -30.29 1.95 14.46
C LEU A 404 -29.33 2.67 13.52
N LYS A 405 -29.84 3.51 12.62
CA LYS A 405 -29.06 4.27 11.60
C LYS A 405 -28.26 3.39 10.64
N GLY A 406 -28.68 2.16 10.41
CA GLY A 406 -28.08 1.19 9.51
C GLY A 406 -27.25 0.11 10.24
N HIS A 407 -26.83 -0.90 9.49
CA HIS A 407 -26.00 -2.00 9.94
C HIS A 407 -24.52 -1.64 9.79
N ARG A 408 -23.75 -1.64 10.88
CA ARG A 408 -22.36 -1.17 10.92
C ARG A 408 -21.38 -2.30 11.22
N LYS A 409 -20.17 -2.18 10.72
CA LYS A 409 -19.08 -3.12 11.01
C LYS A 409 -18.66 -3.03 12.49
N GLY A 410 -18.37 -4.18 13.11
CA GLY A 410 -17.85 -4.25 14.48
C GLY A 410 -18.90 -4.09 15.57
N GLU A 411 -20.19 -4.04 15.23
CA GLU A 411 -21.28 -4.01 16.20
C GLU A 411 -21.86 -5.41 16.45
N LEU A 412 -22.19 -5.67 17.69
CA LEU A 412 -22.94 -6.85 18.12
C LEU A 412 -24.39 -6.44 18.40
N THR A 413 -25.32 -6.97 17.61
CA THR A 413 -26.75 -6.78 17.83
C THR A 413 -27.33 -8.06 18.44
N VAL A 414 -27.97 -7.94 19.61
CA VAL A 414 -28.66 -9.06 20.26
C VAL A 414 -30.16 -8.87 20.08
N PHE A 415 -30.80 -9.85 19.38
CA PHE A 415 -32.23 -9.87 19.16
C PHE A 415 -32.87 -10.95 20.00
N THR A 416 -33.76 -10.59 20.88
CA THR A 416 -34.37 -11.50 21.85
C THR A 416 -35.89 -11.41 21.84
N GLY A 417 -36.56 -12.44 22.33
CA GLY A 417 -38.03 -12.53 22.43
C GLY A 417 -38.48 -13.95 22.81
N PRO A 418 -39.75 -14.14 23.15
CA PRO A 418 -40.30 -15.44 23.47
C PRO A 418 -40.19 -16.45 22.32
N THR A 419 -40.28 -17.74 22.65
CA THR A 419 -40.36 -18.79 21.62
C THR A 419 -41.63 -18.57 20.77
N GLY A 420 -41.52 -18.74 19.44
CA GLY A 420 -42.63 -18.54 18.51
C GLY A 420 -42.92 -17.08 18.13
N SER A 421 -42.16 -16.09 18.64
CA SER A 421 -42.38 -14.67 18.35
C SER A 421 -41.89 -14.20 16.94
N GLY A 422 -41.46 -15.13 16.11
CA GLY A 422 -40.98 -14.79 14.76
C GLY A 422 -39.55 -14.28 14.65
N LYS A 423 -38.70 -14.48 15.68
CA LYS A 423 -37.30 -14.03 15.68
C LYS A 423 -36.52 -14.44 14.42
N THR A 424 -36.58 -15.74 14.11
CA THR A 424 -35.86 -16.29 12.94
C THR A 424 -36.39 -15.69 11.63
N THR A 425 -37.70 -15.53 11.51
CA THR A 425 -38.35 -14.93 10.34
C THR A 425 -37.91 -13.47 10.16
N PHE A 426 -37.86 -12.71 11.24
CA PHE A 426 -37.38 -11.31 11.18
C PHE A 426 -35.88 -11.23 10.83
N ILE A 427 -35.03 -12.02 11.50
CA ILE A 427 -33.58 -11.97 11.27
C ILE A 427 -33.23 -12.46 9.85
N SER A 428 -33.97 -13.45 9.31
CA SER A 428 -33.74 -13.88 7.93
C SER A 428 -34.10 -12.79 6.93
N GLU A 429 -35.19 -12.07 7.12
CA GLU A 429 -35.60 -10.94 6.30
C GLU A 429 -34.60 -9.76 6.42
N TYR A 430 -34.13 -9.48 7.63
CA TYR A 430 -33.11 -8.49 7.95
C TYR A 430 -31.79 -8.79 7.22
N ALA A 431 -31.34 -10.04 7.30
CA ALA A 431 -30.11 -10.50 6.66
C ALA A 431 -30.24 -10.51 5.13
N LEU A 432 -31.39 -10.94 4.60
CA LEU A 432 -31.69 -10.97 3.18
C LEU A 432 -31.65 -9.56 2.57
N ASP A 433 -32.25 -8.56 3.22
CA ASP A 433 -32.26 -7.18 2.75
C ASP A 433 -30.83 -6.62 2.60
N LEU A 434 -29.95 -6.88 3.56
CA LEU A 434 -28.53 -6.51 3.48
C LEU A 434 -27.79 -7.28 2.38
N CYS A 435 -28.08 -8.58 2.25
CA CYS A 435 -27.47 -9.44 1.26
C CYS A 435 -27.82 -8.99 -0.18
N MET A 436 -29.07 -8.61 -0.42
CA MET A 436 -29.53 -8.05 -1.71
C MET A 436 -28.84 -6.73 -2.06
N GLN A 437 -28.27 -6.02 -1.08
CA GLN A 437 -27.47 -4.82 -1.27
C GLN A 437 -25.96 -5.12 -1.42
N GLY A 438 -25.57 -6.41 -1.56
CA GLY A 438 -24.19 -6.86 -1.76
C GLY A 438 -23.39 -7.00 -0.46
N VAL A 439 -24.03 -7.07 0.70
CA VAL A 439 -23.35 -7.33 1.97
C VAL A 439 -23.09 -8.83 2.12
N ASN A 440 -21.84 -9.24 2.22
CA ASN A 440 -21.47 -10.62 2.49
C ASN A 440 -22.07 -11.07 3.82
N THR A 441 -22.95 -12.06 3.77
CA THR A 441 -23.72 -12.53 4.90
C THR A 441 -23.41 -13.98 5.18
N LEU A 442 -22.92 -14.28 6.38
CA LEU A 442 -22.70 -15.65 6.85
C LEU A 442 -23.75 -16.00 7.88
N TRP A 443 -24.54 -17.02 7.61
CA TRP A 443 -25.58 -17.52 8.51
C TRP A 443 -25.12 -18.75 9.28
N GLY A 444 -25.12 -18.67 10.60
CA GLY A 444 -24.91 -19.81 11.50
C GLY A 444 -26.22 -20.17 12.21
N SER A 445 -26.83 -21.29 11.85
CA SER A 445 -28.01 -21.81 12.54
C SER A 445 -27.66 -23.03 13.37
N PHE A 446 -27.95 -22.97 14.66
CA PHE A 446 -27.70 -24.05 15.62
C PHE A 446 -28.96 -24.85 15.95
N GLU A 447 -30.15 -24.35 15.58
CA GLU A 447 -31.45 -24.97 15.85
C GLU A 447 -32.11 -25.53 14.60
N ILE A 448 -31.96 -24.85 13.45
CA ILE A 448 -32.65 -25.16 12.21
C ILE A 448 -31.63 -25.65 11.19
N ASN A 449 -31.94 -26.76 10.51
CA ASN A 449 -31.14 -27.27 9.41
C ASN A 449 -31.02 -26.24 8.27
N ASN A 450 -29.86 -26.14 7.65
CA ASN A 450 -29.56 -25.18 6.59
C ASN A 450 -30.54 -25.27 5.40
N VAL A 451 -30.96 -26.47 5.01
CA VAL A 451 -31.96 -26.66 3.91
C VAL A 451 -33.29 -25.98 4.28
N ARG A 452 -33.76 -26.17 5.50
CA ARG A 452 -35.00 -25.54 5.97
C ARG A 452 -34.88 -24.04 6.09
N LEU A 453 -33.73 -23.58 6.53
CA LEU A 453 -33.41 -22.15 6.62
C LEU A 453 -33.32 -21.51 5.23
N ALA A 454 -32.60 -22.13 4.30
CA ALA A 454 -32.48 -21.66 2.91
C ALA A 454 -33.86 -21.59 2.24
N LYS A 455 -34.74 -22.59 2.45
CA LYS A 455 -36.10 -22.56 1.98
C LYS A 455 -36.89 -21.35 2.51
N ILE A 456 -36.76 -21.02 3.80
CA ILE A 456 -37.41 -19.85 4.40
C ILE A 456 -36.92 -18.57 3.71
N ILE A 457 -35.59 -18.41 3.57
CA ILE A 457 -35.00 -17.22 2.99
C ILE A 457 -35.34 -17.11 1.49
N LEU A 458 -35.31 -18.21 0.76
CA LEU A 458 -35.70 -18.24 -0.65
C LEU A 458 -37.20 -17.87 -0.85
N THR A 459 -38.08 -18.33 0.03
CA THR A 459 -39.50 -17.94 0.03
C THR A 459 -39.64 -16.43 0.32
N GLN A 460 -38.85 -15.87 1.21
CA GLN A 460 -38.83 -14.42 1.48
C GLN A 460 -38.25 -13.62 0.31
N PHE A 461 -37.26 -14.19 -0.38
CA PHE A 461 -36.65 -13.59 -1.56
C PHE A 461 -37.61 -13.53 -2.76
N SER A 462 -38.23 -14.65 -3.10
CA SER A 462 -39.18 -14.76 -4.21
C SER A 462 -40.52 -14.08 -3.90
N GLN A 463 -40.87 -13.90 -2.62
CA GLN A 463 -42.21 -13.48 -2.15
C GLN A 463 -43.35 -14.36 -2.66
N GLN A 464 -43.04 -15.60 -3.00
CA GLN A 464 -43.98 -16.58 -3.54
C GLN A 464 -43.92 -17.87 -2.73
N ARG A 465 -45.02 -18.59 -2.68
CA ARG A 465 -45.05 -19.94 -2.13
C ARG A 465 -44.57 -20.91 -3.22
N LEU A 466 -43.25 -21.11 -3.29
CA LEU A 466 -42.62 -21.95 -4.30
C LEU A 466 -43.13 -23.41 -4.25
N GLU A 467 -43.65 -23.87 -3.10
CA GLU A 467 -44.32 -25.18 -2.99
C GLU A 467 -45.56 -25.33 -3.89
N GLU A 468 -46.22 -24.22 -4.16
CA GLU A 468 -47.42 -24.16 -5.01
C GLU A 468 -47.08 -23.82 -6.48
N SER A 469 -45.84 -23.42 -6.77
CA SER A 469 -45.37 -22.93 -8.06
C SER A 469 -43.96 -23.45 -8.38
N MET A 470 -43.77 -24.76 -8.39
CA MET A 470 -42.50 -25.43 -8.63
C MET A 470 -41.85 -25.10 -9.98
N ASP A 471 -42.66 -24.76 -10.97
CA ASP A 471 -42.20 -24.38 -12.33
C ASP A 471 -41.28 -23.13 -12.32
N HIS A 472 -41.38 -22.31 -11.30
CA HIS A 472 -40.57 -21.12 -11.13
C HIS A 472 -39.37 -21.32 -10.16
N PHE A 473 -39.18 -22.53 -9.64
CA PHE A 473 -38.15 -22.79 -8.63
C PHE A 473 -36.76 -22.52 -9.18
N ASP A 474 -36.42 -23.04 -10.34
CA ASP A 474 -35.08 -22.91 -10.93
C ASP A 474 -34.72 -21.43 -11.19
N GLU A 475 -35.69 -20.67 -11.73
CA GLU A 475 -35.49 -19.23 -11.97
C GLU A 475 -35.16 -18.46 -10.69
N TRP A 476 -35.86 -18.74 -9.59
CA TRP A 476 -35.60 -18.06 -8.31
C TRP A 476 -34.38 -18.61 -7.61
N ALA A 477 -34.07 -19.88 -7.76
CA ALA A 477 -32.87 -20.49 -7.23
C ALA A 477 -31.60 -19.90 -7.86
N ASP A 478 -31.57 -19.77 -9.19
CA ASP A 478 -30.45 -19.16 -9.92
C ASP A 478 -30.20 -17.72 -9.43
N LYS A 479 -31.24 -16.90 -9.32
CA LYS A 479 -31.13 -15.53 -8.80
C LYS A 479 -30.69 -15.48 -7.34
N PHE A 480 -31.08 -16.47 -6.55
CA PHE A 480 -30.70 -16.56 -5.14
C PHE A 480 -29.24 -16.99 -4.95
N GLU A 481 -28.71 -17.83 -5.83
CA GLU A 481 -27.31 -18.26 -5.83
C GLU A 481 -26.34 -17.10 -6.13
N GLU A 482 -26.79 -16.07 -6.84
CA GLU A 482 -26.00 -14.86 -7.10
C GLU A 482 -25.81 -13.98 -5.85
N LEU A 483 -26.58 -14.20 -4.79
CA LEU A 483 -26.48 -13.42 -3.57
C LEU A 483 -25.24 -13.84 -2.74
N PRO A 484 -24.54 -12.89 -2.13
CA PRO A 484 -23.39 -13.17 -1.27
C PRO A 484 -23.84 -13.72 0.10
N LEU A 485 -24.56 -14.84 0.09
CA LEU A 485 -25.13 -15.52 1.25
C LEU A 485 -24.47 -16.88 1.46
N TYR A 486 -23.94 -17.09 2.65
CA TYR A 486 -23.20 -18.29 3.03
C TYR A 486 -23.80 -18.94 4.26
N PHE A 487 -23.75 -20.27 4.36
CA PHE A 487 -24.28 -21.04 5.47
C PHE A 487 -23.17 -21.83 6.17
N MET A 488 -23.12 -21.73 7.49
CA MET A 488 -22.20 -22.56 8.29
C MET A 488 -22.71 -24.01 8.31
N THR A 489 -21.81 -24.96 8.10
CA THR A 489 -22.16 -26.39 8.01
C THR A 489 -21.98 -27.14 9.31
N PHE A 490 -21.36 -26.55 10.32
CA PHE A 490 -21.13 -27.23 11.60
C PHE A 490 -22.24 -26.92 12.60
N HIS A 491 -22.63 -27.95 13.34
CA HIS A 491 -23.61 -27.89 14.45
C HIS A 491 -22.93 -28.28 15.76
N GLY A 492 -23.32 -27.65 16.86
CA GLY A 492 -22.82 -27.94 18.20
C GLY A 492 -21.82 -26.93 18.76
N GLN A 493 -21.20 -27.25 19.88
CA GLN A 493 -20.22 -26.38 20.57
C GLN A 493 -18.89 -26.42 19.86
N GLN A 494 -18.37 -25.26 19.46
CA GLN A 494 -17.04 -25.05 18.96
C GLN A 494 -16.25 -24.20 19.94
N ASN A 495 -15.02 -24.59 20.24
CA ASN A 495 -14.11 -23.77 21.04
C ASN A 495 -13.66 -22.56 20.23
N ILE A 496 -13.94 -21.38 20.74
CA ILE A 496 -13.41 -20.12 20.21
C ILE A 496 -11.93 -20.08 20.61
N LYS A 497 -11.03 -20.22 19.65
CA LYS A 497 -9.60 -20.06 19.85
C LYS A 497 -9.17 -18.63 19.55
#